data_0e41a2154c6437a629ae8566ae65738b
#
_entry.id   0e41a2154c6437a629ae8566ae65738b
#
_cell.length_a   1.000
_cell.length_b   1.000
_cell.length_c   1.000
_cell.angle_alpha   90.00
_cell.angle_beta   90.00
_cell.angle_gamma   90.00
#
_symmetry.space_group_name_H-M   'P 1'
#
loop_
_entity.id
_entity.type
_entity.pdbx_description
1 polymer ?
#
loop_
_entity_poly.entity_id
_entity_poly.type
_entity_poly.pdbx_seq_one_letter_code
_entity_poly.pdbx_strand_id
1 'polypeptide(L)'
;MNRIVIALLGIAIGACGDDKYPVAQLQDPSTCGDCHPKHFQEWSGSMHAYASIDPVFIGMHDRGQRETSGALGLFCVNCHAPMAIANGTITADNVAGFDLSALPPAETGITCYFCHNAEAVTRDHDNGLQLAMDQTMRGGVKNPVDNPAHHSQYDILHDGERNSSEMCGSCHDVVTPNGVELERTFKEWKETIFGSSSDPTVKLTCSTCHMEPFDDVIADAPGLDVPLRPLGRHEHTWPGIDQALTPFPEQAAQAAAIQEILEPSIAITGPKPRTGVRSPGGICLEPPGVLTVRVDSFNVGHSFPSGVAHDRRVWLEVIAYDASNQVVFQSGVVPDGMDPEEINDPLLFGLWERTFKQDGMPAHFFHEVASYDPNPLHYLPGPVTFDPNDPRVDHSRTARYPNLANMNAIDRITARVRMRALPYATLRLLEASGDLDPSIKTQLKTLEVTRSTWLKSTAGTGLAMFTGCNPD
;
A
#
# COMPACT_ATOMS: atom_id res chain seq x y z
N MET A 1 11.66 -58.08 38.01
CA MET A 1 10.53 -57.23 38.44
C MET A 1 10.84 -55.81 38.09
N ASN A 2 10.46 -55.41 36.86
CA ASN A 2 10.64 -54.03 36.37
C ASN A 2 9.38 -53.23 36.70
N ARG A 3 9.54 -52.21 37.51
CA ARG A 3 8.49 -51.23 37.80
C ARG A 3 8.54 -50.13 36.72
N ILE A 4 7.52 -50.11 35.86
CA ILE A 4 7.27 -49.02 34.92
C ILE A 4 6.67 -47.88 35.75
N VAL A 5 7.37 -46.76 35.83
CA VAL A 5 6.86 -45.49 36.37
C VAL A 5 6.21 -44.76 35.19
N ILE A 6 4.88 -44.72 35.17
CA ILE A 6 4.10 -43.87 34.26
C ILE A 6 4.11 -42.47 34.87
N ALA A 7 4.86 -41.56 34.27
CA ALA A 7 4.76 -40.15 34.56
C ALA A 7 3.48 -39.60 33.88
N LEU A 8 2.46 -39.34 34.67
CA LEU A 8 1.29 -38.58 34.27
C LEU A 8 1.74 -37.13 34.08
N LEU A 9 1.87 -36.71 32.83
CA LEU A 9 1.92 -35.28 32.48
C LEU A 9 0.51 -34.73 32.80
N GLY A 10 0.39 -34.06 33.91
CA GLY A 10 -0.78 -33.25 34.21
C GLY A 10 -0.81 -32.05 33.28
N ILE A 11 -1.70 -32.07 32.31
CA ILE A 11 -2.11 -30.86 31.63
C ILE A 11 -2.79 -30.01 32.70
N ALA A 12 -2.11 -28.99 33.16
CA ALA A 12 -2.71 -27.94 33.98
C ALA A 12 -3.72 -27.21 33.07
N ILE A 13 -4.97 -27.66 33.11
CA ILE A 13 -6.09 -26.83 32.67
C ILE A 13 -6.12 -25.69 33.69
N GLY A 14 -5.54 -24.55 33.34
CA GLY A 14 -5.64 -23.33 34.10
C GLY A 14 -7.11 -23.04 34.34
N ALA A 15 -7.52 -23.04 35.59
CA ALA A 15 -8.85 -22.61 35.98
C ALA A 15 -9.09 -21.21 35.42
N CYS A 16 -10.14 -21.04 34.62
CA CYS A 16 -10.69 -19.75 34.24
C CYS A 16 -11.15 -19.06 35.54
N GLY A 17 -10.27 -18.22 36.10
CA GLY A 17 -10.69 -17.17 37.01
C GLY A 17 -11.34 -16.06 36.22
N ASP A 18 -12.14 -15.22 36.88
CA ASP A 18 -12.78 -14.03 36.26
C ASP A 18 -11.77 -12.93 35.85
N ASP A 19 -10.49 -13.16 36.02
CA ASP A 19 -9.43 -12.18 35.73
C ASP A 19 -8.98 -12.32 34.27
N LYS A 20 -9.23 -11.29 33.48
CA LYS A 20 -8.69 -11.13 32.11
C LYS A 20 -7.16 -11.11 32.11
N TYR A 21 -6.54 -11.37 30.96
CA TYR A 21 -5.09 -11.30 30.84
C TYR A 21 -4.57 -9.88 31.17
N PRO A 22 -3.43 -9.78 31.85
CA PRO A 22 -2.79 -8.50 32.09
C PRO A 22 -2.51 -7.74 30.78
N VAL A 23 -2.56 -6.41 30.79
CA VAL A 23 -2.30 -5.57 29.62
C VAL A 23 -0.97 -5.94 28.96
N ALA A 24 0.09 -6.16 29.71
CA ALA A 24 1.40 -6.55 29.17
C ALA A 24 1.36 -7.88 28.39
N GLN A 25 0.47 -8.81 28.74
CA GLN A 25 0.27 -10.05 27.99
C GLN A 25 -0.55 -9.82 26.71
N LEU A 26 -1.56 -8.96 26.76
CA LEU A 26 -2.37 -8.60 25.60
C LEU A 26 -1.60 -7.79 24.55
N GLN A 27 -0.54 -7.10 24.94
CA GLN A 27 0.34 -6.38 24.02
C GLN A 27 1.20 -7.32 23.16
N ASP A 28 1.47 -8.54 23.61
CA ASP A 28 2.24 -9.51 22.84
C ASP A 28 1.33 -10.17 21.76
N PRO A 29 1.61 -9.96 20.46
CA PRO A 29 0.80 -10.52 19.38
C PRO A 29 0.68 -12.07 19.43
N SER A 30 1.69 -12.76 19.96
CA SER A 30 1.64 -14.22 20.07
C SER A 30 0.50 -14.72 20.97
N THR A 31 0.15 -13.95 22.01
CA THR A 31 -1.02 -14.21 22.85
C THR A 31 -2.32 -14.19 22.05
N CYS A 32 -2.43 -13.28 21.08
CA CYS A 32 -3.61 -13.23 20.19
C CYS A 32 -3.68 -14.48 19.30
N GLY A 33 -2.53 -14.94 18.82
CA GLY A 33 -2.40 -16.15 17.98
C GLY A 33 -2.92 -17.43 18.62
N ASP A 34 -2.95 -17.52 19.94
CA ASP A 34 -3.48 -18.69 20.66
C ASP A 34 -4.97 -18.90 20.41
N CYS A 35 -5.74 -17.84 20.18
CA CYS A 35 -7.18 -17.90 19.92
C CYS A 35 -7.55 -17.46 18.49
N HIS A 36 -6.73 -16.62 17.85
CA HIS A 36 -6.94 -16.05 16.52
C HIS A 36 -5.82 -16.43 15.53
N PRO A 37 -5.52 -17.73 15.33
CA PRO A 37 -4.37 -18.17 14.54
C PRO A 37 -4.37 -17.66 13.10
N LYS A 38 -5.53 -17.58 12.42
CA LYS A 38 -5.61 -17.01 11.05
C LYS A 38 -5.24 -15.54 11.03
N HIS A 39 -5.82 -14.72 11.90
CA HIS A 39 -5.50 -13.29 11.98
C HIS A 39 -4.03 -13.07 12.32
N PHE A 40 -3.49 -13.86 13.25
CA PHE A 40 -2.07 -13.79 13.60
C PHE A 40 -1.17 -14.16 12.42
N GLN A 41 -1.50 -15.21 11.66
CA GLN A 41 -0.75 -15.60 10.47
C GLN A 41 -0.78 -14.49 9.41
N GLU A 42 -1.96 -13.95 9.10
CA GLU A 42 -2.13 -12.85 8.14
C GLU A 42 -1.32 -11.61 8.57
N TRP A 43 -1.50 -11.17 9.81
CA TRP A 43 -0.76 -10.04 10.38
C TRP A 43 0.75 -10.26 10.36
N SER A 44 1.22 -11.44 10.74
CA SER A 44 2.66 -11.75 10.83
C SER A 44 3.37 -11.65 9.47
N GLY A 45 2.65 -11.81 8.36
CA GLY A 45 3.14 -11.62 6.99
C GLY A 45 2.92 -10.23 6.42
N SER A 46 2.29 -9.32 7.16
CA SER A 46 1.94 -7.99 6.67
C SER A 46 3.06 -6.97 6.82
N MET A 47 2.99 -5.87 6.05
CA MET A 47 3.89 -4.73 6.21
C MET A 47 3.67 -3.99 7.54
N HIS A 48 2.53 -4.15 8.21
CA HIS A 48 2.32 -3.63 9.56
C HIS A 48 3.23 -4.33 10.57
N ALA A 49 3.34 -5.65 10.52
CA ALA A 49 4.28 -6.37 11.38
C ALA A 49 5.76 -6.09 11.03
N TYR A 50 6.03 -5.77 9.76
CA TYR A 50 7.38 -5.47 9.26
C TYR A 50 7.83 -4.03 9.51
N ALA A 51 6.93 -3.12 9.84
CA ALA A 51 7.13 -1.67 9.74
C ALA A 51 8.34 -1.12 10.51
N SER A 52 8.67 -1.65 11.70
CA SER A 52 9.82 -1.17 12.48
C SER A 52 11.12 -1.90 12.21
N ILE A 53 11.08 -3.03 11.50
CA ILE A 53 12.24 -3.85 11.18
C ILE A 53 12.63 -3.80 9.70
N ASP A 54 11.92 -3.02 8.90
CA ASP A 54 12.26 -2.75 7.51
C ASP A 54 13.62 -2.05 7.43
N PRO A 55 14.62 -2.64 6.77
CA PRO A 55 15.97 -2.06 6.71
C PRO A 55 16.02 -0.71 6.00
N VAL A 56 15.10 -0.46 5.04
CA VAL A 56 15.02 0.84 4.36
C VAL A 56 14.46 1.90 5.29
N PHE A 57 13.39 1.56 6.04
CA PHE A 57 12.83 2.43 7.08
C PHE A 57 13.89 2.77 8.14
N ILE A 58 14.60 1.76 8.69
CA ILE A 58 15.65 1.95 9.69
C ILE A 58 16.73 2.89 9.13
N GLY A 59 17.20 2.62 7.91
CA GLY A 59 18.22 3.44 7.27
C GLY A 59 17.79 4.90 7.06
N MET A 60 16.54 5.14 6.63
CA MET A 60 15.97 6.47 6.50
C MET A 60 15.84 7.19 7.85
N HIS A 61 15.37 6.46 8.88
CA HIS A 61 15.24 6.97 10.24
C HIS A 61 16.59 7.39 10.83
N ASP A 62 17.58 6.50 10.81
CA ASP A 62 18.91 6.74 11.39
C ASP A 62 19.61 7.89 10.68
N ARG A 63 19.51 7.93 9.36
CA ARG A 63 20.02 9.04 8.56
C ARG A 63 19.34 10.35 8.92
N GLY A 64 18.01 10.36 9.00
CA GLY A 64 17.24 11.54 9.36
C GLY A 64 17.58 12.06 10.75
N GLN A 65 17.71 11.17 11.75
CA GLN A 65 18.16 11.55 13.10
C GLN A 65 19.55 12.19 13.07
N ARG A 66 20.47 11.59 12.33
CA ARG A 66 21.85 12.08 12.22
C ARG A 66 21.93 13.42 11.49
N GLU A 67 21.26 13.58 10.36
CA GLU A 67 21.31 14.78 9.54
C GLU A 67 20.59 15.97 10.19
N THR A 68 19.57 15.70 11.02
CA THR A 68 18.85 16.74 11.78
C THR A 68 19.42 16.94 13.20
N SER A 69 20.50 16.25 13.57
CA SER A 69 21.05 16.25 14.93
C SER A 69 20.01 15.89 16.00
N GLY A 70 19.14 14.93 15.72
CA GLY A 70 18.07 14.45 16.57
C GLY A 70 16.76 15.25 16.50
N ALA A 71 16.71 16.35 15.73
CA ALA A 71 15.50 17.16 15.61
C ALA A 71 14.36 16.48 14.86
N LEU A 72 14.62 15.37 14.13
CA LEU A 72 13.59 14.52 13.57
C LEU A 72 12.68 13.93 14.66
N GLY A 73 13.23 13.67 15.85
CA GLY A 73 12.48 13.21 17.01
C GLY A 73 11.70 11.92 16.73
N LEU A 74 10.47 11.87 17.22
CA LEU A 74 9.59 10.70 17.12
C LEU A 74 8.87 10.56 15.76
N PHE A 75 9.10 11.44 14.80
CA PHE A 75 8.31 11.53 13.58
C PHE A 75 8.09 10.18 12.90
N CYS A 76 9.15 9.44 12.58
CA CYS A 76 9.04 8.15 11.89
C CYS A 76 8.45 7.05 12.79
N VAL A 77 8.99 6.92 14.01
CA VAL A 77 8.62 5.83 14.94
C VAL A 77 7.20 5.97 15.48
N ASN A 78 6.61 7.17 15.40
CA ASN A 78 5.24 7.41 15.82
C ASN A 78 4.23 6.54 15.05
N CYS A 79 4.51 6.23 13.78
CA CYS A 79 3.70 5.30 12.97
C CYS A 79 4.30 3.90 12.89
N HIS A 80 5.64 3.77 12.85
CA HIS A 80 6.29 2.49 12.57
C HIS A 80 6.56 1.62 13.82
N ALA A 81 6.59 2.22 15.03
CA ALA A 81 6.72 1.51 16.31
C ALA A 81 5.88 2.17 17.41
N PRO A 82 4.58 2.38 17.21
CA PRO A 82 3.75 3.23 18.07
C PRO A 82 3.62 2.68 19.50
N MET A 83 3.65 1.36 19.70
CA MET A 83 3.62 0.76 21.04
C MET A 83 4.88 1.02 21.83
N ALA A 84 6.04 1.15 21.18
CA ALA A 84 7.29 1.50 21.87
C ALA A 84 7.21 2.92 22.46
N ILE A 85 6.50 3.83 21.80
CA ILE A 85 6.23 5.17 22.33
C ILE A 85 5.18 5.11 23.45
N ALA A 86 4.08 4.38 23.24
CA ALA A 86 3.00 4.27 24.23
C ALA A 86 3.48 3.66 25.56
N ASN A 87 4.42 2.72 25.50
CA ASN A 87 5.03 2.09 26.68
C ASN A 87 6.21 2.90 27.26
N GLY A 88 6.67 3.96 26.57
CA GLY A 88 7.80 4.78 27.01
C GLY A 88 9.18 4.15 26.77
N THR A 89 9.28 3.09 26.01
CA THR A 89 10.56 2.46 25.60
C THR A 89 11.32 3.40 24.66
N ILE A 90 10.62 4.03 23.73
CA ILE A 90 11.15 5.11 22.88
C ILE A 90 10.54 6.43 23.33
N THR A 91 11.40 7.41 23.55
CA THR A 91 11.03 8.78 23.95
C THR A 91 11.80 9.79 23.09
N ALA A 92 11.40 11.06 23.15
CA ALA A 92 12.12 12.12 22.46
C ALA A 92 13.61 12.22 22.87
N ASP A 93 13.94 11.79 24.08
CA ASP A 93 15.31 11.89 24.62
C ASP A 93 16.23 10.77 24.13
N ASN A 94 15.69 9.60 23.75
CA ASN A 94 16.51 8.44 23.39
C ASN A 94 16.37 7.99 21.93
N VAL A 95 15.37 8.48 21.18
CA VAL A 95 15.05 8.01 19.84
C VAL A 95 16.20 8.14 18.84
N ALA A 96 17.02 9.18 18.94
CA ALA A 96 18.12 9.45 18.02
C ALA A 96 19.27 8.44 18.04
N GLY A 97 19.28 7.50 18.96
CA GLY A 97 20.32 6.46 19.03
C GLY A 97 19.73 5.12 19.46
N PHE A 98 18.42 4.98 19.36
CA PHE A 98 17.73 3.76 19.74
C PHE A 98 17.88 2.69 18.65
N ASP A 99 18.29 1.50 19.04
CA ASP A 99 18.32 0.34 18.14
C ASP A 99 16.90 -0.26 17.98
N LEU A 100 16.23 0.07 16.89
CA LEU A 100 14.88 -0.41 16.60
C LEU A 100 14.80 -1.94 16.47
N SER A 101 15.90 -2.61 16.12
CA SER A 101 15.96 -4.07 16.03
C SER A 101 15.91 -4.76 17.41
N ALA A 102 16.13 -4.01 18.48
CA ALA A 102 16.07 -4.50 19.86
C ALA A 102 14.69 -4.43 20.51
N LEU A 103 13.67 -3.95 19.78
CA LEU A 103 12.29 -3.87 20.29
C LEU A 103 11.74 -5.27 20.60
N PRO A 104 11.03 -5.43 21.73
CA PRO A 104 10.33 -6.68 22.03
C PRO A 104 9.12 -6.87 21.09
N PRO A 105 8.62 -8.11 20.91
CA PRO A 105 7.48 -8.39 20.03
C PRO A 105 6.24 -7.52 20.29
N ALA A 106 5.98 -7.16 21.54
CA ALA A 106 4.87 -6.27 21.93
C ALA A 106 5.00 -4.83 21.40
N GLU A 107 6.15 -4.44 20.89
CA GLU A 107 6.47 -3.08 20.45
C GLU A 107 7.02 -3.02 19.02
N THR A 108 7.17 -4.19 18.38
CA THR A 108 7.69 -4.32 17.01
C THR A 108 6.56 -4.11 16.00
N GLY A 109 6.70 -3.11 15.12
CA GLY A 109 5.70 -2.79 14.11
C GLY A 109 4.39 -2.27 14.69
N ILE A 110 3.31 -2.42 13.93
CA ILE A 110 1.94 -2.07 14.34
C ILE A 110 1.26 -3.36 14.80
N THR A 111 1.09 -3.51 16.12
CA THR A 111 0.59 -4.75 16.74
C THR A 111 -0.92 -4.83 16.79
N CYS A 112 -1.45 -6.03 17.04
CA CYS A 112 -2.89 -6.24 17.27
C CYS A 112 -3.43 -5.31 18.36
N TYR A 113 -2.70 -5.23 19.49
CA TYR A 113 -3.11 -4.40 20.62
C TYR A 113 -3.16 -2.92 20.26
N PHE A 114 -2.22 -2.41 19.46
CA PHE A 114 -2.22 -1.01 19.07
C PHE A 114 -3.55 -0.61 18.40
N CYS A 115 -3.93 -1.33 17.33
CA CYS A 115 -5.18 -1.05 16.64
C CYS A 115 -6.40 -1.31 17.51
N HIS A 116 -6.48 -2.50 18.13
CA HIS A 116 -7.66 -2.90 18.90
C HIS A 116 -7.79 -2.24 20.29
N ASN A 117 -6.81 -1.41 20.69
CA ASN A 117 -6.89 -0.58 21.88
C ASN A 117 -7.05 0.92 21.59
N ALA A 118 -7.13 1.30 20.31
CA ALA A 118 -7.47 2.67 19.91
C ALA A 118 -8.92 2.99 20.29
N GLU A 119 -9.14 4.13 20.93
CA GLU A 119 -10.46 4.60 21.40
C GLU A 119 -10.89 5.93 20.77
N ALA A 120 -9.95 6.71 20.23
CA ALA A 120 -10.24 7.98 19.59
C ALA A 120 -9.17 8.35 18.55
N VAL A 121 -9.58 9.20 17.61
CA VAL A 121 -8.69 9.89 16.67
C VAL A 121 -8.66 11.37 17.05
N THR A 122 -7.49 11.88 17.41
CA THR A 122 -7.30 13.27 17.86
C THR A 122 -6.84 14.19 16.72
N ARG A 123 -6.24 13.62 15.67
CA ARG A 123 -5.89 14.30 14.41
C ARG A 123 -5.84 13.27 13.28
N ASP A 124 -6.01 13.73 12.07
CA ASP A 124 -6.12 12.89 10.87
C ASP A 124 -4.80 12.70 10.09
N HIS A 125 -3.66 12.85 10.75
CA HIS A 125 -2.31 12.66 10.20
C HIS A 125 -1.31 12.38 11.32
N ASP A 126 -0.12 11.86 10.96
CA ASP A 126 1.04 11.63 11.85
C ASP A 126 0.68 10.88 13.14
N ASN A 127 -0.12 9.83 13.03
CA ASN A 127 -0.62 9.01 14.13
C ASN A 127 -1.32 9.81 15.24
N GLY A 128 -2.54 10.24 14.95
CA GLY A 128 -3.41 10.89 15.94
C GLY A 128 -4.23 9.94 16.82
N LEU A 129 -3.88 8.65 16.89
CA LEU A 129 -4.62 7.67 17.68
C LEU A 129 -4.35 7.84 19.17
N GLN A 130 -5.45 7.79 19.95
CA GLN A 130 -5.42 7.70 21.39
C GLN A 130 -5.72 6.26 21.80
N LEU A 131 -4.87 5.69 22.65
CA LEU A 131 -5.03 4.34 23.19
C LEU A 131 -5.62 4.39 24.59
N ALA A 132 -6.54 3.46 24.87
CA ALA A 132 -7.10 3.29 26.22
C ALA A 132 -6.13 2.64 27.20
N MET A 133 -5.18 1.87 26.72
CA MET A 133 -4.19 1.10 27.49
C MET A 133 -4.84 0.20 28.54
N ASP A 134 -5.95 -0.44 28.19
CA ASP A 134 -6.77 -1.30 29.06
C ASP A 134 -6.87 -2.75 28.55
N GLN A 135 -7.67 -3.57 29.21
CA GLN A 135 -7.91 -4.98 28.85
C GLN A 135 -9.05 -5.14 27.84
N THR A 136 -9.54 -4.07 27.23
CA THR A 136 -10.65 -4.09 26.28
C THR A 136 -10.12 -4.09 24.85
N MET A 137 -10.44 -5.17 24.13
CA MET A 137 -10.18 -5.23 22.68
C MET A 137 -11.42 -4.74 21.95
N ARG A 138 -11.25 -3.67 21.17
CA ARG A 138 -12.30 -3.02 20.39
C ARG A 138 -12.33 -3.57 18.98
N GLY A 139 -13.53 -3.71 18.43
CA GLY A 139 -13.71 -4.30 17.09
C GLY A 139 -15.02 -3.88 16.43
N GLY A 140 -15.20 -4.20 15.14
CA GLY A 140 -16.41 -3.89 14.37
C GLY A 140 -17.59 -4.82 14.62
N VAL A 141 -17.44 -5.87 15.42
CA VAL A 141 -18.51 -6.82 15.72
C VAL A 141 -19.50 -6.23 16.71
N LYS A 142 -20.76 -6.01 16.27
CA LYS A 142 -21.80 -5.29 17.04
C LYS A 142 -22.28 -6.02 18.31
N ASN A 143 -22.12 -7.32 18.40
CA ASN A 143 -22.50 -8.14 19.53
C ASN A 143 -21.35 -9.11 19.89
N PRO A 144 -20.24 -8.58 20.40
CA PRO A 144 -19.10 -9.41 20.73
C PRO A 144 -19.45 -10.40 21.84
N VAL A 145 -18.81 -11.56 21.79
CA VAL A 145 -18.96 -12.59 22.84
C VAL A 145 -17.94 -12.32 23.94
N ASP A 146 -18.38 -12.38 25.18
CA ASP A 146 -17.44 -12.34 26.31
C ASP A 146 -16.53 -13.57 26.30
N ASN A 147 -15.29 -13.39 26.67
CA ASN A 147 -14.27 -14.45 26.64
C ASN A 147 -13.33 -14.30 27.84
N PRO A 148 -12.58 -15.37 28.21
CA PRO A 148 -11.73 -15.35 29.40
C PRO A 148 -10.47 -14.47 29.26
N ALA A 149 -10.04 -14.14 28.03
CA ALA A 149 -8.76 -13.48 27.81
C ALA A 149 -8.83 -11.95 27.95
N HIS A 150 -9.85 -11.32 27.35
CA HIS A 150 -9.99 -9.86 27.32
C HIS A 150 -11.45 -9.44 27.36
N HIS A 151 -11.75 -8.19 27.67
CA HIS A 151 -13.04 -7.60 27.39
C HIS A 151 -13.18 -7.35 25.89
N SER A 152 -14.39 -7.57 25.35
CA SER A 152 -14.68 -7.36 23.93
C SER A 152 -15.74 -6.26 23.80
N GLN A 153 -15.47 -5.26 22.97
CA GLN A 153 -16.37 -4.14 22.78
C GLN A 153 -16.52 -3.80 21.30
N TYR A 154 -17.77 -3.56 20.88
CA TYR A 154 -18.00 -2.91 19.59
C TYR A 154 -17.54 -1.46 19.64
N ASP A 155 -16.80 -1.06 18.62
CA ASP A 155 -16.40 0.34 18.46
C ASP A 155 -16.52 0.77 16.99
N ILE A 156 -17.02 1.98 16.79
CA ILE A 156 -17.30 2.52 15.46
C ILE A 156 -16.03 2.81 14.66
N LEU A 157 -14.88 3.06 15.30
CA LEU A 157 -13.59 3.23 14.63
C LEU A 157 -13.07 1.95 14.00
N HIS A 158 -13.61 0.79 14.43
CA HIS A 158 -13.25 -0.53 13.93
C HIS A 158 -14.32 -1.11 13.00
N ASP A 159 -15.44 -0.40 12.81
CA ASP A 159 -16.53 -0.85 11.94
C ASP A 159 -16.15 -0.58 10.47
N GLY A 160 -15.86 -1.67 9.75
CA GLY A 160 -15.46 -1.65 8.34
C GLY A 160 -16.47 -1.00 7.40
N GLU A 161 -17.74 -0.97 7.77
CA GLU A 161 -18.80 -0.35 6.99
C GLU A 161 -19.00 1.15 7.30
N ARG A 162 -18.33 1.68 8.36
CA ARG A 162 -18.61 3.03 8.85
C ARG A 162 -17.40 3.95 8.92
N ASN A 163 -16.59 3.84 9.97
CA ASN A 163 -15.57 4.85 10.31
C ASN A 163 -14.15 4.30 10.42
N SER A 164 -13.88 3.04 10.05
CA SER A 164 -12.54 2.44 10.13
C SER A 164 -11.48 3.22 9.34
N SER A 165 -11.88 3.98 8.32
CA SER A 165 -10.95 4.81 7.54
C SER A 165 -10.31 5.93 8.36
N GLU A 166 -10.95 6.44 9.40
CA GLU A 166 -10.37 7.49 10.26
C GLU A 166 -9.21 6.92 11.10
N MET A 167 -9.33 5.69 11.55
CA MET A 167 -8.25 4.97 12.24
C MET A 167 -7.05 4.77 11.30
N CYS A 168 -7.30 4.24 10.10
CA CYS A 168 -6.25 4.04 9.09
C CYS A 168 -5.60 5.37 8.69
N GLY A 169 -6.43 6.38 8.41
CA GLY A 169 -6.01 7.69 7.95
C GLY A 169 -5.13 8.44 8.94
N SER A 170 -5.25 8.16 10.23
CA SER A 170 -4.39 8.81 11.23
C SER A 170 -2.90 8.56 11.01
N CYS A 171 -2.52 7.43 10.39
CA CYS A 171 -1.15 7.09 10.01
C CYS A 171 -0.90 7.20 8.50
N HIS A 172 -1.94 6.95 7.67
CA HIS A 172 -1.86 7.03 6.22
C HIS A 172 -2.18 8.42 5.67
N ASP A 173 -1.75 9.43 6.40
CA ASP A 173 -1.68 10.83 6.02
C ASP A 173 -0.53 11.47 6.79
N VAL A 174 0.41 12.10 6.09
CA VAL A 174 1.69 12.53 6.66
C VAL A 174 1.97 13.98 6.32
N VAL A 175 2.25 14.75 7.37
CA VAL A 175 2.77 16.11 7.30
C VAL A 175 4.22 16.08 7.74
N THR A 176 5.14 16.42 6.85
CA THR A 176 6.58 16.35 7.14
C THR A 176 6.97 17.28 8.29
N PRO A 177 8.15 17.09 8.92
CA PRO A 177 8.64 18.02 9.97
C PRO A 177 8.73 19.48 9.49
N ASN A 178 8.86 19.70 8.18
CA ASN A 178 8.87 21.04 7.57
C ASN A 178 7.46 21.59 7.28
N GLY A 179 6.41 20.88 7.67
CA GLY A 179 5.02 21.28 7.47
C GLY A 179 4.48 21.06 6.05
N VAL A 180 5.13 20.21 5.26
CA VAL A 180 4.66 19.84 3.92
C VAL A 180 3.69 18.68 4.02
N GLU A 181 2.48 18.85 3.51
CA GLU A 181 1.47 17.80 3.40
C GLU A 181 1.86 16.86 2.24
N LEU A 182 2.63 15.82 2.52
CA LEU A 182 3.31 15.00 1.51
C LEU A 182 2.54 13.73 1.14
N GLU A 183 2.18 12.91 2.13
CA GLU A 183 1.35 11.73 1.90
C GLU A 183 -0.10 12.07 2.24
N ARG A 184 -1.00 11.92 1.26
CA ARG A 184 -2.37 12.43 1.42
C ARG A 184 -3.45 11.39 1.13
N THR A 185 -3.14 10.09 1.28
CA THR A 185 -4.05 8.98 0.92
C THR A 185 -5.42 9.10 1.61
N PHE A 186 -5.44 9.45 2.88
CA PHE A 186 -6.69 9.61 3.61
C PHE A 186 -7.47 10.84 3.15
N LYS A 187 -6.80 11.98 2.93
CA LYS A 187 -7.43 13.20 2.38
C LYS A 187 -7.99 12.94 0.99
N GLU A 188 -7.22 12.28 0.11
CA GLU A 188 -7.65 11.90 -1.21
C GLU A 188 -8.92 11.03 -1.16
N TRP A 189 -8.92 10.00 -0.30
CA TRP A 189 -10.09 9.15 -0.08
C TRP A 189 -11.29 9.96 0.43
N LYS A 190 -11.10 10.87 1.38
CA LYS A 190 -12.19 11.74 1.90
C LYS A 190 -12.85 12.57 0.80
N GLU A 191 -12.10 12.95 -0.23
CA GLU A 191 -12.60 13.74 -1.37
C GLU A 191 -13.28 12.87 -2.44
N THR A 192 -13.14 11.53 -2.38
CA THR A 192 -13.84 10.62 -3.29
C THR A 192 -15.31 10.48 -2.93
N ILE A 193 -16.09 9.93 -3.86
CA ILE A 193 -17.48 9.55 -3.58
C ILE A 193 -17.56 8.51 -2.45
N PHE A 194 -16.56 7.65 -2.29
CA PHE A 194 -16.51 6.64 -1.24
C PHE A 194 -16.36 7.26 0.16
N GLY A 195 -15.53 8.29 0.30
CA GLY A 195 -15.33 8.98 1.58
C GLY A 195 -16.36 10.05 1.88
N SER A 196 -16.80 10.81 0.85
CA SER A 196 -17.68 11.97 1.00
C SER A 196 -19.19 11.63 1.00
N SER A 197 -19.59 10.44 0.55
CA SER A 197 -21.00 10.08 0.47
C SER A 197 -21.63 9.88 1.84
N SER A 198 -22.84 10.42 2.01
CA SER A 198 -23.72 10.11 3.13
C SER A 198 -24.56 8.84 2.90
N ASP A 199 -24.57 8.30 1.67
CA ASP A 199 -25.24 7.06 1.33
C ASP A 199 -24.38 5.87 1.73
N PRO A 200 -24.81 5.02 2.70
CA PRO A 200 -24.03 3.89 3.16
C PRO A 200 -23.83 2.81 2.10
N THR A 201 -24.59 2.81 1.01
CA THR A 201 -24.43 1.85 -0.11
C THR A 201 -23.32 2.27 -1.07
N VAL A 202 -22.87 3.52 -0.98
CA VAL A 202 -21.81 4.11 -1.81
C VAL A 202 -20.52 4.30 -1.01
N LYS A 203 -20.67 4.56 0.31
CA LYS A 203 -19.52 4.77 1.20
C LYS A 203 -18.73 3.47 1.34
N LEU A 204 -17.51 3.46 0.85
CA LEU A 204 -16.55 2.36 1.03
C LEU A 204 -15.38 2.85 1.90
N THR A 205 -15.04 2.09 2.93
CA THR A 205 -13.93 2.41 3.81
C THR A 205 -12.63 1.80 3.30
N CYS A 206 -11.49 2.18 3.90
CA CYS A 206 -10.20 1.56 3.59
C CYS A 206 -10.23 0.05 3.80
N SER A 207 -10.87 -0.40 4.89
CA SER A 207 -10.99 -1.82 5.20
C SER A 207 -11.86 -2.61 4.21
N THR A 208 -12.78 -1.96 3.49
CA THR A 208 -13.59 -2.63 2.45
C THR A 208 -12.71 -3.19 1.32
N CYS A 209 -11.62 -2.52 0.98
CA CYS A 209 -10.71 -2.93 -0.10
C CYS A 209 -9.42 -3.58 0.40
N HIS A 210 -8.90 -3.17 1.58
CA HIS A 210 -7.62 -3.62 2.12
C HIS A 210 -7.74 -4.68 3.23
N MET A 211 -8.95 -5.03 3.65
CA MET A 211 -9.25 -6.05 4.64
C MET A 211 -10.51 -6.81 4.19
N GLU A 212 -10.37 -7.71 3.23
CA GLU A 212 -11.52 -8.39 2.63
C GLU A 212 -12.39 -9.09 3.70
N PRO A 213 -13.72 -8.88 3.70
CA PRO A 213 -14.60 -9.51 4.67
C PRO A 213 -14.99 -10.94 4.26
N PHE A 214 -15.05 -11.84 5.23
CA PHE A 214 -15.43 -13.24 5.05
C PHE A 214 -16.53 -13.68 6.00
N ASP A 215 -17.30 -14.67 5.58
CA ASP A 215 -18.20 -15.44 6.45
C ASP A 215 -17.36 -16.45 7.24
N ASP A 216 -16.93 -16.10 8.44
CA ASP A 216 -16.08 -16.97 9.26
C ASP A 216 -16.28 -16.68 10.76
N VAL A 217 -15.63 -17.50 11.59
CA VAL A 217 -15.50 -17.27 13.04
C VAL A 217 -14.37 -16.28 13.31
N ILE A 218 -14.52 -15.47 14.35
CA ILE A 218 -13.49 -14.47 14.69
C ILE A 218 -12.31 -15.11 15.44
N ALA A 219 -12.58 -16.12 16.29
CA ALA A 219 -11.53 -16.89 16.96
C ALA A 219 -11.63 -18.35 16.49
N ASP A 220 -10.57 -18.84 15.87
CA ASP A 220 -10.57 -20.07 15.08
C ASP A 220 -9.62 -21.15 15.63
N ALA A 221 -9.11 -20.99 16.86
CA ALA A 221 -8.32 -22.02 17.51
C ALA A 221 -9.17 -23.29 17.77
N PRO A 222 -8.57 -24.49 17.65
CA PRO A 222 -9.29 -25.74 17.84
C PRO A 222 -9.95 -25.84 19.20
N GLY A 223 -11.24 -26.21 19.22
CA GLY A 223 -12.00 -26.43 20.45
C GLY A 223 -12.73 -25.19 21.00
N LEU A 224 -12.62 -24.06 20.35
CA LEU A 224 -13.43 -22.88 20.68
C LEU A 224 -14.84 -23.00 20.08
N ASP A 225 -15.86 -22.66 20.87
CA ASP A 225 -17.25 -22.56 20.42
C ASP A 225 -17.57 -21.07 20.16
N VAL A 226 -17.29 -20.64 18.95
CA VAL A 226 -17.44 -19.23 18.53
C VAL A 226 -18.46 -19.14 17.40
N PRO A 227 -19.40 -18.19 17.44
CA PRO A 227 -20.41 -18.07 16.40
C PRO A 227 -19.83 -17.65 15.06
N LEU A 228 -20.34 -18.26 13.98
CA LEU A 228 -20.11 -17.78 12.61
C LEU A 228 -20.64 -16.35 12.47
N ARG A 229 -19.86 -15.49 11.84
CA ARG A 229 -20.20 -14.10 11.59
C ARG A 229 -20.24 -13.85 10.07
N PRO A 230 -21.44 -13.60 9.49
CA PRO A 230 -21.52 -13.20 8.09
C PRO A 230 -20.74 -11.91 7.85
N LEU A 231 -19.79 -11.91 6.92
CA LEU A 231 -18.88 -10.81 6.59
C LEU A 231 -18.23 -10.16 7.82
N GLY A 232 -18.13 -10.90 8.93
CA GLY A 232 -17.67 -10.35 10.20
C GLY A 232 -16.19 -10.59 10.51
N ARG A 233 -15.52 -11.50 9.78
CA ARG A 233 -14.08 -11.67 9.82
C ARG A 233 -13.44 -10.85 8.70
N HIS A 234 -12.53 -9.96 9.04
CA HIS A 234 -11.75 -9.21 8.08
C HIS A 234 -10.32 -9.76 7.98
N GLU A 235 -9.78 -9.81 6.77
CA GLU A 235 -8.39 -10.19 6.52
C GLU A 235 -7.41 -9.15 7.10
N HIS A 236 -6.27 -9.61 7.60
CA HIS A 236 -5.25 -8.77 8.23
C HIS A 236 -3.92 -8.78 7.46
N THR A 237 -4.00 -8.74 6.13
CA THR A 237 -2.83 -8.68 5.24
C THR A 237 -2.50 -7.26 4.77
N TRP A 238 -3.49 -6.39 4.66
CA TRP A 238 -3.39 -4.99 4.19
C TRP A 238 -2.48 -4.82 2.96
N PRO A 239 -2.78 -5.47 1.84
CA PRO A 239 -1.91 -5.40 0.69
C PRO A 239 -1.83 -3.97 0.12
N GLY A 240 -0.62 -3.54 -0.20
CA GLY A 240 -0.29 -2.31 -0.89
C GLY A 240 0.65 -2.60 -2.06
N ILE A 241 1.84 -2.03 -2.05
CA ILE A 241 2.90 -2.32 -3.02
C ILE A 241 4.20 -2.78 -2.35
N ASP A 242 4.41 -2.40 -1.10
CA ASP A 242 5.63 -2.72 -0.38
C ASP A 242 5.70 -4.21 -0.06
N GLN A 243 6.88 -4.78 -0.25
CA GLN A 243 7.21 -6.17 0.06
C GLN A 243 8.36 -6.19 1.05
N ALA A 244 8.37 -7.17 1.95
CA ALA A 244 9.50 -7.38 2.84
C ALA A 244 10.77 -7.67 2.01
N LEU A 245 11.81 -6.86 2.25
CA LEU A 245 13.11 -6.93 1.55
C LEU A 245 14.12 -7.84 2.25
N THR A 246 13.75 -8.40 3.40
CA THR A 246 14.50 -9.41 4.15
C THR A 246 13.64 -10.66 4.32
N PRO A 247 14.21 -11.83 4.69
CA PRO A 247 13.39 -13.00 5.00
C PRO A 247 12.34 -12.68 6.07
N PHE A 248 11.08 -12.94 5.74
CA PHE A 248 9.94 -12.58 6.57
C PHE A 248 8.85 -13.65 6.47
N PRO A 249 8.00 -13.86 7.48
CA PRO A 249 6.89 -14.79 7.40
C PRO A 249 5.97 -14.50 6.21
N GLU A 250 5.35 -15.53 5.66
CA GLU A 250 4.30 -15.44 4.63
C GLU A 250 4.64 -14.59 3.38
N GLN A 251 5.92 -14.36 3.06
CA GLN A 251 6.34 -13.53 1.92
C GLN A 251 5.67 -13.91 0.59
N ALA A 252 5.41 -15.19 0.36
CA ALA A 252 4.74 -15.63 -0.87
C ALA A 252 3.26 -15.23 -0.88
N ALA A 253 2.57 -15.34 0.25
CA ALA A 253 1.20 -14.87 0.40
C ALA A 253 1.11 -13.36 0.29
N GLN A 254 2.03 -12.61 0.91
CA GLN A 254 2.15 -11.16 0.77
C GLN A 254 2.29 -10.75 -0.70
N ALA A 255 3.20 -11.38 -1.44
CA ALA A 255 3.41 -11.07 -2.86
C ALA A 255 2.17 -11.38 -3.71
N ALA A 256 1.44 -12.45 -3.39
CA ALA A 256 0.20 -12.81 -4.09
C ALA A 256 -0.91 -11.78 -3.80
N ALA A 257 -1.12 -11.40 -2.55
CA ALA A 257 -2.12 -10.39 -2.16
C ALA A 257 -1.83 -9.01 -2.80
N ILE A 258 -0.55 -8.61 -2.88
CA ILE A 258 -0.15 -7.38 -3.57
C ILE A 258 -0.50 -7.45 -5.06
N GLN A 259 -0.21 -8.56 -5.73
CA GLN A 259 -0.54 -8.72 -7.15
C GLN A 259 -2.05 -8.70 -7.38
N GLU A 260 -2.81 -9.32 -6.50
CA GLU A 260 -4.27 -9.38 -6.56
C GLU A 260 -4.92 -8.00 -6.44
N ILE A 261 -4.47 -7.15 -5.52
CA ILE A 261 -5.01 -5.78 -5.38
C ILE A 261 -4.52 -4.83 -6.49
N LEU A 262 -3.32 -5.05 -7.04
CA LEU A 262 -2.77 -4.23 -8.10
C LEU A 262 -3.42 -4.49 -9.46
N GLU A 263 -3.70 -5.74 -9.80
CA GLU A 263 -4.18 -6.13 -11.12
C GLU A 263 -5.46 -5.39 -11.55
N PRO A 264 -6.50 -5.23 -10.71
CA PRO A 264 -7.70 -4.48 -11.04
C PRO A 264 -7.56 -2.96 -10.86
N SER A 265 -6.47 -2.45 -10.28
CA SER A 265 -6.35 -1.03 -9.90
C SER A 265 -6.20 -0.10 -11.10
N ILE A 266 -5.47 -0.53 -12.12
CA ILE A 266 -5.19 0.23 -13.33
C ILE A 266 -5.56 -0.60 -14.54
N ALA A 267 -6.16 0.04 -15.52
CA ALA A 267 -6.48 -0.58 -16.81
C ALA A 267 -5.89 0.23 -17.97
N ILE A 268 -5.42 -0.48 -19.00
CA ILE A 268 -5.16 0.11 -20.32
C ILE A 268 -6.44 -0.04 -21.11
N THR A 269 -7.22 1.03 -21.22
CA THR A 269 -8.55 1.02 -21.82
C THR A 269 -8.58 1.79 -23.13
N GLY A 270 -9.56 1.48 -23.98
CA GLY A 270 -9.82 2.22 -25.21
C GLY A 270 -10.26 3.65 -24.96
N PRO A 271 -10.24 4.50 -26.01
CA PRO A 271 -10.71 5.86 -25.92
C PRO A 271 -12.18 5.88 -25.43
N LYS A 272 -12.55 6.91 -24.67
CA LYS A 272 -13.96 7.12 -24.25
C LYS A 272 -14.84 7.22 -25.49
N PRO A 273 -15.82 6.34 -25.69
CA PRO A 273 -16.84 6.62 -26.69
C PRO A 273 -17.71 7.77 -26.19
N ARG A 274 -18.11 8.65 -27.09
CA ARG A 274 -19.04 9.77 -26.79
C ARG A 274 -20.41 9.31 -26.22
N THR A 275 -20.64 8.01 -26.10
CA THR A 275 -21.88 7.38 -25.67
C THR A 275 -21.79 6.55 -24.39
N GLY A 276 -20.76 6.73 -23.57
CA GLY A 276 -20.71 6.17 -22.20
C GLY A 276 -20.35 4.68 -22.06
N VAL A 277 -20.08 3.94 -23.14
CA VAL A 277 -19.63 2.54 -23.09
C VAL A 277 -18.13 2.47 -23.41
N ARG A 278 -17.31 1.97 -22.50
CA ARG A 278 -15.85 1.80 -22.72
C ARG A 278 -15.62 0.64 -23.70
N SER A 279 -14.80 0.90 -24.73
CA SER A 279 -14.32 -0.16 -25.63
C SER A 279 -13.08 -0.82 -25.07
N PRO A 280 -12.92 -2.15 -25.16
CA PRO A 280 -11.66 -2.82 -24.83
C PRO A 280 -10.58 -2.44 -25.86
N GLY A 281 -9.39 -2.06 -25.39
CA GLY A 281 -8.21 -1.81 -26.21
C GLY A 281 -7.64 -0.40 -26.12
N GLY A 282 -6.91 -0.07 -25.05
CA GLY A 282 -6.31 1.25 -24.79
C GLY A 282 -5.11 1.62 -25.65
N ILE A 283 -4.81 0.84 -26.69
CA ILE A 283 -3.69 1.10 -27.63
C ILE A 283 -4.27 1.51 -28.96
N CYS A 284 -3.87 2.68 -29.42
CA CYS A 284 -4.34 3.24 -30.67
C CYS A 284 -3.16 3.68 -31.56
N LEU A 285 -3.13 3.22 -32.79
CA LEU A 285 -2.13 3.58 -33.80
C LEU A 285 -2.79 4.28 -34.99
N GLU A 286 -2.47 5.55 -35.19
CA GLU A 286 -3.08 6.40 -36.23
C GLU A 286 -2.06 6.91 -37.27
N PRO A 287 -2.47 7.10 -38.54
CA PRO A 287 -1.66 7.83 -39.51
C PRO A 287 -1.39 9.28 -39.06
N PRO A 288 -0.21 9.81 -39.32
CA PRO A 288 0.93 9.25 -40.05
C PRO A 288 1.94 8.46 -39.18
N GLY A 289 1.55 7.90 -38.06
CA GLY A 289 2.42 7.14 -37.16
C GLY A 289 2.37 7.69 -35.73
N VAL A 290 1.19 8.02 -35.25
CA VAL A 290 0.97 8.41 -33.86
C VAL A 290 0.40 7.20 -33.09
N LEU A 291 1.14 6.79 -32.07
CA LEU A 291 0.67 5.79 -31.11
C LEU A 291 0.21 6.50 -29.84
N THR A 292 -0.97 6.18 -29.37
CA THR A 292 -1.48 6.62 -28.07
C THR A 292 -1.81 5.41 -27.22
N VAL A 293 -1.52 5.52 -25.93
CA VAL A 293 -1.88 4.52 -24.92
C VAL A 293 -2.56 5.24 -23.77
N ARG A 294 -3.81 4.88 -23.50
CA ARG A 294 -4.57 5.44 -22.41
C ARG A 294 -4.50 4.51 -21.20
N VAL A 295 -4.19 5.09 -20.06
CA VAL A 295 -4.13 4.42 -18.75
C VAL A 295 -5.19 5.03 -17.85
N ASP A 296 -6.06 4.21 -17.29
CA ASP A 296 -7.14 4.63 -16.41
C ASP A 296 -6.94 4.06 -15.00
N SER A 297 -7.13 4.89 -13.97
CA SER A 297 -7.36 4.45 -12.60
C SER A 297 -8.79 3.91 -12.51
N PHE A 298 -8.95 2.63 -12.18
CA PHE A 298 -10.23 1.97 -12.33
C PHE A 298 -10.87 1.59 -10.99
N ASN A 299 -10.17 0.87 -10.14
CA ASN A 299 -10.69 0.33 -8.89
C ASN A 299 -9.86 0.83 -7.70
N VAL A 300 -9.68 2.15 -7.63
CA VAL A 300 -8.88 2.80 -6.59
C VAL A 300 -9.68 3.92 -5.94
N GLY A 301 -9.76 3.91 -4.63
CA GLY A 301 -10.47 4.93 -3.84
C GLY A 301 -9.61 6.15 -3.46
N HIS A 302 -8.43 6.30 -4.05
CA HIS A 302 -7.47 7.40 -3.84
C HIS A 302 -6.65 7.60 -5.13
N SER A 303 -5.66 8.45 -5.17
CA SER A 303 -4.75 8.61 -6.31
C SER A 303 -3.95 7.33 -6.58
N PHE A 304 -3.43 7.19 -7.78
CA PHE A 304 -2.52 6.10 -8.14
C PHE A 304 -1.29 6.65 -8.89
N PRO A 305 -0.09 6.48 -8.34
CA PRO A 305 0.20 6.00 -6.99
C PRO A 305 -0.28 6.98 -5.90
N SER A 306 -0.39 6.50 -4.65
CA SER A 306 -0.71 7.29 -3.46
C SER A 306 0.22 6.91 -2.31
N GLY A 307 0.06 7.54 -1.14
CA GLY A 307 0.97 7.43 -0.01
C GLY A 307 2.28 8.14 -0.33
N VAL A 308 3.39 7.42 -0.21
CA VAL A 308 4.73 7.89 -0.62
C VAL A 308 4.87 8.00 -2.14
N ALA A 309 3.96 8.73 -2.79
CA ALA A 309 3.89 8.85 -4.25
C ALA A 309 5.20 9.37 -4.88
N HIS A 310 6.00 10.12 -4.12
CA HIS A 310 7.33 10.58 -4.51
C HIS A 310 8.39 9.47 -4.56
N ASP A 311 8.19 8.38 -3.85
CA ASP A 311 9.06 7.18 -3.90
C ASP A 311 8.52 6.12 -4.88
N ARG A 312 7.21 6.09 -5.13
CA ARG A 312 6.62 5.14 -6.08
C ARG A 312 7.06 5.47 -7.51
N ARG A 313 7.57 4.47 -8.23
CA ARG A 313 7.85 4.60 -9.67
C ARG A 313 6.84 3.79 -10.44
N VAL A 314 5.90 4.48 -11.08
CA VAL A 314 4.93 3.88 -12.01
C VAL A 314 5.22 4.41 -13.39
N TRP A 315 5.35 3.53 -14.38
CA TRP A 315 5.61 3.95 -15.75
C TRP A 315 4.96 3.02 -16.77
N LEU A 316 4.81 3.53 -17.97
CA LEU A 316 4.31 2.79 -19.11
C LEU A 316 5.48 2.29 -19.96
N GLU A 317 5.58 0.98 -20.11
CA GLU A 317 6.47 0.32 -21.05
C GLU A 317 5.70 -0.03 -22.31
N VAL A 318 6.15 0.45 -23.46
CA VAL A 318 5.54 0.20 -24.77
C VAL A 318 6.57 -0.34 -25.73
N ILE A 319 6.26 -1.48 -26.36
CA ILE A 319 7.14 -2.12 -27.35
C ILE A 319 6.32 -2.48 -28.57
N ALA A 320 6.73 -1.99 -29.75
CA ALA A 320 6.14 -2.38 -31.04
C ALA A 320 7.09 -3.32 -31.81
N TYR A 321 6.52 -4.33 -32.43
CA TYR A 321 7.22 -5.37 -33.16
C TYR A 321 6.69 -5.46 -34.61
N ASP A 322 7.57 -5.81 -35.55
CA ASP A 322 7.18 -6.21 -36.89
C ASP A 322 6.72 -7.68 -36.96
N ALA A 323 6.31 -8.11 -38.16
CA ALA A 323 5.89 -9.48 -38.41
C ALA A 323 6.99 -10.54 -38.21
N SER A 324 8.26 -10.11 -38.17
CA SER A 324 9.42 -10.97 -37.89
C SER A 324 9.78 -10.92 -36.39
N ASN A 325 8.95 -10.31 -35.55
CA ASN A 325 9.16 -10.15 -34.12
C ASN A 325 10.37 -9.26 -33.75
N GLN A 326 10.82 -8.41 -34.69
CA GLN A 326 11.86 -7.44 -34.43
C GLN A 326 11.26 -6.19 -33.80
N VAL A 327 11.96 -5.60 -32.81
CA VAL A 327 11.53 -4.35 -32.18
C VAL A 327 11.71 -3.21 -33.17
N VAL A 328 10.63 -2.49 -33.48
CA VAL A 328 10.63 -1.33 -34.38
C VAL A 328 10.39 -0.01 -33.64
N PHE A 329 9.88 -0.09 -32.41
CA PHE A 329 9.74 1.04 -31.49
C PHE A 329 9.71 0.53 -30.06
N GLN A 330 10.29 1.31 -29.14
CA GLN A 330 10.16 1.09 -27.70
C GLN A 330 10.25 2.38 -26.91
N SER A 331 9.55 2.44 -25.78
CA SER A 331 9.63 3.49 -24.75
C SER A 331 9.37 2.88 -23.39
N GLY A 332 9.99 3.42 -22.33
CA GLY A 332 9.82 2.94 -20.95
C GLY A 332 10.43 1.57 -20.67
N VAL A 333 11.36 1.09 -21.50
CA VAL A 333 12.10 -0.15 -21.22
C VAL A 333 13.23 0.18 -20.25
N VAL A 334 12.98 -0.09 -18.97
CA VAL A 334 13.87 0.24 -17.86
C VAL A 334 14.64 -1.01 -17.44
N PRO A 335 15.99 -1.00 -17.51
CA PRO A 335 16.80 -2.10 -17.00
C PRO A 335 16.66 -2.26 -15.47
N ASP A 336 16.89 -3.48 -15.00
CA ASP A 336 16.99 -3.73 -13.57
C ASP A 336 18.13 -2.89 -12.94
N GLY A 337 17.90 -2.36 -11.75
CA GLY A 337 18.86 -1.53 -11.03
C GLY A 337 18.92 -0.06 -11.46
N MET A 338 18.12 0.36 -12.44
CA MET A 338 17.97 1.75 -12.87
C MET A 338 16.56 2.26 -12.58
N ASP A 339 16.46 3.55 -12.29
CA ASP A 339 15.16 4.22 -12.21
C ASP A 339 14.67 4.69 -13.59
N PRO A 340 13.34 4.81 -13.81
CA PRO A 340 12.81 5.25 -15.10
C PRO A 340 13.38 6.60 -15.56
N GLU A 341 13.63 7.52 -14.65
CA GLU A 341 14.21 8.85 -14.96
C GLU A 341 15.70 8.82 -15.33
N GLU A 342 16.38 7.70 -15.12
CA GLU A 342 17.80 7.54 -15.46
C GLU A 342 18.00 7.06 -16.92
N ILE A 343 16.94 6.57 -17.57
CA ILE A 343 17.04 6.18 -18.99
C ILE A 343 16.92 7.41 -19.89
N ASN A 344 17.67 7.41 -20.98
CA ASN A 344 17.58 8.47 -21.98
C ASN A 344 16.39 8.23 -22.93
N ASP A 345 15.18 8.36 -22.40
CA ASP A 345 13.94 8.19 -23.14
C ASP A 345 13.09 9.47 -23.04
N PRO A 346 13.11 10.33 -24.07
CA PRO A 346 12.33 11.58 -24.05
C PRO A 346 10.81 11.35 -24.15
N LEU A 347 10.37 10.13 -24.43
CA LEU A 347 8.98 9.73 -24.53
C LEU A 347 8.51 8.95 -23.32
N LEU A 348 9.34 8.83 -22.30
CA LEU A 348 8.98 8.14 -21.06
C LEU A 348 7.70 8.74 -20.46
N PHE A 349 6.71 7.90 -20.30
CA PHE A 349 5.49 8.23 -19.58
C PHE A 349 5.57 7.69 -18.16
N GLY A 350 5.65 8.57 -17.16
CA GLY A 350 5.79 8.23 -15.76
C GLY A 350 4.73 8.91 -14.88
N LEU A 351 4.40 8.25 -13.78
CA LEU A 351 3.40 8.66 -12.80
C LEU A 351 4.05 8.59 -11.41
N TRP A 352 4.63 9.68 -10.96
CA TRP A 352 5.19 9.87 -9.61
C TRP A 352 5.35 11.35 -9.29
N GLU A 353 5.40 11.69 -8.01
CA GLU A 353 5.68 13.04 -7.56
C GLU A 353 7.19 13.31 -7.49
N ARG A 354 7.55 14.57 -7.59
CA ARG A 354 8.91 15.03 -7.39
C ARG A 354 8.99 15.93 -6.16
N THR A 355 9.93 15.63 -5.30
CA THR A 355 10.17 16.38 -4.06
C THR A 355 11.43 17.21 -4.16
N PHE A 356 11.42 18.37 -3.51
CA PHE A 356 12.50 19.34 -3.57
C PHE A 356 12.88 19.85 -2.19
N LYS A 357 14.19 20.08 -2.02
CA LYS A 357 14.77 20.79 -0.89
C LYS A 357 14.48 22.29 -0.95
N GLN A 358 14.80 23.03 0.12
CA GLN A 358 14.63 24.49 0.16
C GLN A 358 15.40 25.24 -0.94
N ASP A 359 16.50 24.69 -1.44
CA ASP A 359 17.31 25.25 -2.52
C ASP A 359 16.84 24.83 -3.94
N GLY A 360 15.76 24.07 -4.03
CA GLY A 360 15.20 23.55 -5.26
C GLY A 360 15.88 22.29 -5.81
N MET A 361 16.89 21.76 -5.11
CA MET A 361 17.48 20.47 -5.47
C MET A 361 16.53 19.30 -5.12
N PRO A 362 16.61 18.15 -5.80
CA PRO A 362 15.81 16.97 -5.45
C PRO A 362 15.97 16.57 -3.99
N ALA A 363 14.86 16.30 -3.32
CA ALA A 363 14.82 15.69 -2.00
C ALA A 363 14.53 14.19 -2.15
N HIS A 364 15.15 13.40 -1.27
CA HIS A 364 14.95 11.94 -1.25
C HIS A 364 14.47 11.43 0.11
N PHE A 365 14.51 12.26 1.13
CA PHE A 365 14.12 11.91 2.49
C PHE A 365 13.14 12.90 3.07
N PHE A 366 12.20 12.45 3.87
CA PHE A 366 11.10 13.27 4.43
C PHE A 366 11.56 14.55 5.10
N HIS A 367 12.68 14.50 5.86
CA HIS A 367 13.23 15.68 6.55
C HIS A 367 13.84 16.72 5.61
N GLU A 368 14.15 16.35 4.37
CA GLU A 368 14.68 17.26 3.36
C GLU A 368 13.58 18.00 2.61
N VAL A 369 12.34 17.46 2.57
CA VAL A 369 11.27 17.96 1.71
C VAL A 369 10.82 19.34 2.17
N ALA A 370 10.96 20.33 1.32
CA ALA A 370 10.45 21.68 1.49
C ALA A 370 9.28 22.00 0.55
N SER A 371 9.21 21.32 -0.58
CA SER A 371 8.10 21.39 -1.53
C SER A 371 8.05 20.14 -2.40
N TYR A 372 6.92 19.92 -3.05
CA TYR A 372 6.78 18.88 -4.06
C TYR A 372 6.00 19.40 -5.26
N ASP A 373 6.15 18.72 -6.38
CA ASP A 373 5.44 19.00 -7.62
C ASP A 373 4.32 17.98 -7.78
N PRO A 374 3.06 18.33 -7.45
CA PRO A 374 1.91 17.47 -7.59
C PRO A 374 1.42 17.43 -9.03
N ASN A 375 2.22 17.87 -10.00
CA ASN A 375 1.83 17.99 -11.39
C ASN A 375 1.07 16.74 -11.85
N PRO A 376 -0.15 16.86 -12.37
CA PRO A 376 -1.02 15.76 -12.76
C PRO A 376 -0.43 14.82 -13.82
N LEU A 377 0.69 15.13 -14.43
CA LEU A 377 1.46 14.20 -15.26
C LEU A 377 2.16 13.10 -14.45
N HIS A 378 2.26 13.24 -13.13
CA HIS A 378 3.05 12.38 -12.28
C HIS A 378 2.23 11.31 -11.58
N TYR A 379 0.91 11.46 -11.46
CA TYR A 379 0.02 10.44 -10.91
C TYR A 379 -1.38 10.51 -11.52
N LEU A 380 -2.10 9.40 -11.46
CA LEU A 380 -3.50 9.37 -11.85
C LEU A 380 -4.33 10.00 -10.73
N PRO A 381 -5.23 10.95 -11.03
CA PRO A 381 -6.03 11.59 -10.00
C PRO A 381 -7.10 10.62 -9.45
N GLY A 382 -7.35 10.68 -8.13
CA GLY A 382 -8.69 10.51 -7.60
C GLY A 382 -9.47 11.80 -7.79
N PRO A 383 -10.66 11.96 -7.28
CA PRO A 383 -11.54 10.96 -6.73
C PRO A 383 -12.39 10.26 -7.80
N VAL A 384 -12.97 9.12 -7.44
CA VAL A 384 -13.97 8.45 -8.25
C VAL A 384 -15.31 9.20 -8.10
N THR A 385 -15.98 9.52 -9.20
CA THR A 385 -17.32 10.10 -9.22
C THR A 385 -18.18 9.38 -10.26
N PHE A 386 -19.49 9.29 -10.02
CA PHE A 386 -20.45 8.69 -10.94
C PHE A 386 -21.22 9.74 -11.76
N ASP A 387 -21.02 11.03 -11.51
CA ASP A 387 -21.60 12.08 -12.36
C ASP A 387 -20.84 12.17 -13.68
N PRO A 388 -21.46 11.81 -14.81
CA PRO A 388 -20.80 11.84 -16.11
C PRO A 388 -20.43 13.27 -16.57
N ASN A 389 -20.98 14.28 -15.93
CA ASN A 389 -20.69 15.69 -16.23
C ASN A 389 -19.59 16.26 -15.32
N ASP A 390 -19.20 15.56 -14.26
CA ASP A 390 -18.08 15.96 -13.41
C ASP A 390 -16.76 15.73 -14.15
N PRO A 391 -15.91 16.76 -14.31
CA PRO A 391 -14.59 16.58 -14.95
C PRO A 391 -13.72 15.54 -14.26
N ARG A 392 -14.00 15.23 -13.00
CA ARG A 392 -13.31 14.18 -12.23
C ARG A 392 -13.72 12.76 -12.61
N VAL A 393 -14.74 12.58 -13.46
CA VAL A 393 -15.07 11.26 -14.05
C VAL A 393 -13.94 10.74 -14.93
N ASP A 394 -13.10 11.63 -15.47
CA ASP A 394 -11.94 11.23 -16.27
C ASP A 394 -10.70 11.01 -15.40
N HIS A 395 -10.49 9.79 -14.97
CA HIS A 395 -9.36 9.35 -14.13
C HIS A 395 -8.21 8.80 -14.99
N SER A 396 -8.07 9.29 -16.21
CA SER A 396 -7.12 8.76 -17.17
C SER A 396 -5.96 9.70 -17.44
N ARG A 397 -4.90 9.12 -17.98
CA ARG A 397 -3.80 9.80 -18.64
C ARG A 397 -3.50 9.09 -19.94
N THR A 398 -3.19 9.86 -20.97
CA THR A 398 -2.85 9.33 -22.28
C THR A 398 -1.39 9.63 -22.62
N ALA A 399 -0.62 8.57 -22.79
CA ALA A 399 0.72 8.64 -23.34
C ALA A 399 0.62 8.78 -24.87
N ARG A 400 1.44 9.68 -25.45
CA ARG A 400 1.47 9.93 -26.89
C ARG A 400 2.87 9.77 -27.43
N TYR A 401 3.02 8.91 -28.41
CA TYR A 401 4.26 8.60 -29.10
C TYR A 401 4.15 9.05 -30.57
N PRO A 402 4.65 10.22 -30.91
CA PRO A 402 4.59 10.75 -32.26
C PRO A 402 5.67 10.14 -33.17
N ASN A 403 5.43 10.19 -34.47
CA ASN A 403 6.43 9.92 -35.51
C ASN A 403 7.00 8.48 -35.51
N LEU A 404 6.16 7.48 -35.23
CA LEU A 404 6.61 6.08 -35.39
C LEU A 404 6.95 5.83 -36.86
N ALA A 405 8.21 5.57 -37.12
CA ALA A 405 8.68 5.20 -38.45
C ALA A 405 8.06 3.84 -38.86
N ASN A 406 7.74 3.70 -40.15
CA ASN A 406 7.24 2.45 -40.71
C ASN A 406 6.01 1.87 -39.99
N MET A 407 5.04 2.70 -39.64
CA MET A 407 3.78 2.28 -39.00
C MET A 407 3.17 1.03 -39.66
N ASN A 408 3.23 0.93 -40.99
CA ASN A 408 2.70 -0.20 -41.74
C ASN A 408 3.43 -1.53 -41.50
N ALA A 409 4.66 -1.48 -41.01
CA ALA A 409 5.44 -2.66 -40.64
C ALA A 409 5.07 -3.19 -39.23
N ILE A 410 4.43 -2.38 -38.42
CA ILE A 410 4.03 -2.79 -37.07
C ILE A 410 2.96 -3.90 -37.18
N ASP A 411 3.24 -5.04 -36.54
CA ASP A 411 2.34 -6.19 -36.48
C ASP A 411 1.73 -6.38 -35.11
N ARG A 412 2.49 -6.06 -34.05
CA ARG A 412 2.06 -6.19 -32.66
C ARG A 412 2.60 -5.03 -31.80
N ILE A 413 1.80 -4.55 -30.88
CA ILE A 413 2.21 -3.59 -29.84
C ILE A 413 1.85 -4.19 -28.48
N THR A 414 2.78 -4.18 -27.54
CA THR A 414 2.52 -4.48 -26.12
C THR A 414 2.70 -3.22 -25.30
N ALA A 415 1.74 -2.94 -24.43
CA ALA A 415 1.82 -1.87 -23.44
C ALA A 415 1.64 -2.47 -22.06
N ARG A 416 2.53 -2.14 -21.14
CA ARG A 416 2.52 -2.63 -19.75
C ARG A 416 2.67 -1.46 -18.79
N VAL A 417 1.81 -1.38 -17.78
CA VAL A 417 2.05 -0.49 -16.63
C VAL A 417 2.94 -1.24 -15.64
N ARG A 418 4.10 -0.65 -15.39
CA ARG A 418 5.10 -1.18 -14.47
C ARG A 418 5.12 -0.36 -13.20
N MET A 419 5.38 -1.01 -12.06
CA MET A 419 5.44 -0.32 -10.77
C MET A 419 6.58 -0.85 -9.90
N ARG A 420 7.19 0.06 -9.16
CA ARG A 420 8.23 -0.24 -8.17
C ARG A 420 7.96 0.55 -6.89
N ALA A 421 8.13 -0.09 -5.75
CA ALA A 421 7.82 0.50 -4.45
C ALA A 421 8.76 1.66 -4.08
N LEU A 422 10.04 1.55 -4.43
CA LEU A 422 11.10 2.50 -4.07
C LEU A 422 11.99 2.82 -5.27
N PRO A 423 12.56 4.01 -5.38
CA PRO A 423 13.57 4.29 -6.39
C PRO A 423 14.93 3.73 -5.98
N TYR A 424 15.66 3.24 -6.95
CA TYR A 424 17.06 2.80 -6.72
C TYR A 424 17.97 3.96 -6.29
N ALA A 425 17.64 5.19 -6.69
CA ALA A 425 18.38 6.39 -6.28
C ALA A 425 18.40 6.53 -4.76
N THR A 426 17.25 6.40 -4.09
CA THR A 426 17.14 6.47 -2.63
C THR A 426 17.93 5.34 -1.96
N LEU A 427 17.81 4.11 -2.47
CA LEU A 427 18.56 2.97 -1.92
C LEU A 427 20.08 3.15 -2.07
N ARG A 428 20.56 3.66 -3.22
CA ARG A 428 21.98 3.97 -3.42
C ARG A 428 22.48 5.06 -2.48
N LEU A 429 21.66 6.05 -2.15
CA LEU A 429 22.02 7.10 -1.18
C LEU A 429 22.18 6.53 0.25
N LEU A 430 21.31 5.59 0.65
CA LEU A 430 21.42 4.90 1.93
C LEU A 430 22.63 3.96 1.97
N GLU A 431 22.91 3.23 0.87
CA GLU A 431 24.14 2.43 0.77
C GLU A 431 25.39 3.27 0.87
N ALA A 432 25.43 4.39 0.15
CA ALA A 432 26.61 5.28 0.14
C ALA A 432 26.88 5.92 1.49
N SER A 433 25.87 6.14 2.32
CA SER A 433 26.03 6.64 3.70
C SER A 433 26.28 5.52 4.72
N GLY A 434 26.19 4.25 4.32
CA GLY A 434 26.38 3.10 5.20
C GLY A 434 25.13 2.75 6.01
N ASP A 435 23.98 3.33 5.68
CA ASP A 435 22.71 3.11 6.38
C ASP A 435 21.91 1.92 5.82
N LEU A 436 22.36 1.30 4.73
CA LEU A 436 21.68 0.17 4.10
C LEU A 436 22.68 -0.85 3.57
N ASP A 437 22.43 -2.13 3.83
CA ASP A 437 23.21 -3.23 3.25
C ASP A 437 22.96 -3.28 1.72
N PRO A 438 24.03 -3.34 0.89
CA PRO A 438 23.91 -3.36 -0.57
C PRO A 438 23.07 -4.52 -1.13
N SER A 439 22.92 -5.62 -0.40
CA SER A 439 22.10 -6.76 -0.82
C SER A 439 20.60 -6.44 -0.88
N ILE A 440 20.12 -5.49 -0.08
CA ILE A 440 18.69 -5.13 0.04
C ILE A 440 18.14 -4.66 -1.30
N LYS A 441 18.86 -3.80 -2.02
CA LYS A 441 18.36 -3.31 -3.33
C LYS A 441 18.14 -4.41 -4.36
N THR A 442 18.82 -5.57 -4.22
CA THR A 442 18.64 -6.71 -5.12
C THR A 442 17.32 -7.44 -4.89
N GLN A 443 16.66 -7.18 -3.78
CA GLN A 443 15.36 -7.76 -3.44
C GLN A 443 14.20 -6.92 -3.96
N LEU A 444 14.45 -5.66 -4.34
CA LEU A 444 13.41 -4.78 -4.87
C LEU A 444 12.87 -5.33 -6.20
N LYS A 445 11.56 -5.51 -6.27
CA LYS A 445 10.87 -6.05 -7.45
C LYS A 445 10.25 -4.94 -8.29
N THR A 446 10.27 -5.16 -9.61
CA THR A 446 9.44 -4.40 -10.53
C THR A 446 8.20 -5.23 -10.85
N LEU A 447 7.04 -4.72 -10.45
CA LEU A 447 5.75 -5.39 -10.64
C LEU A 447 5.15 -5.01 -12.00
N GLU A 448 4.34 -5.89 -12.56
CA GLU A 448 3.46 -5.59 -13.68
C GLU A 448 2.06 -5.37 -13.12
N VAL A 449 1.54 -4.14 -13.25
CA VAL A 449 0.20 -3.79 -12.76
C VAL A 449 -0.84 -4.26 -13.75
N THR A 450 -0.66 -3.94 -15.03
CA THR A 450 -1.58 -4.35 -16.09
C THR A 450 -0.87 -4.40 -17.44
N ARG A 451 -1.47 -5.13 -18.37
CA ARG A 451 -0.96 -5.30 -19.74
C ARG A 451 -2.09 -5.22 -20.76
N SER A 452 -1.77 -4.65 -21.91
CA SER A 452 -2.61 -4.72 -23.11
C SER A 452 -1.77 -5.05 -24.34
N THR A 453 -2.39 -5.72 -25.31
CA THR A 453 -1.75 -6.08 -26.58
C THR A 453 -2.65 -5.69 -27.74
N TRP A 454 -2.09 -4.93 -28.67
CA TRP A 454 -2.71 -4.65 -29.96
C TRP A 454 -2.08 -5.54 -31.02
N LEU A 455 -2.91 -6.13 -31.88
CA LEU A 455 -2.48 -6.97 -33.02
C LEU A 455 -3.06 -6.43 -34.31
N LYS A 456 -2.23 -6.30 -35.34
CA LYS A 456 -2.65 -5.84 -36.66
C LYS A 456 -3.71 -6.75 -37.28
N SER A 457 -3.62 -8.05 -37.06
CA SER A 457 -4.58 -9.04 -37.56
C SER A 457 -6.00 -8.88 -36.99
N THR A 458 -6.15 -8.31 -35.80
CA THR A 458 -7.44 -8.12 -35.12
C THR A 458 -7.93 -6.67 -35.17
N ALA A 459 -7.08 -5.74 -35.60
CA ALA A 459 -7.39 -4.30 -35.63
C ALA A 459 -8.33 -3.88 -36.79
N GLY A 460 -8.78 -4.80 -37.60
CA GLY A 460 -9.57 -4.52 -38.79
C GLY A 460 -8.75 -4.14 -40.03
N THR A 461 -9.39 -3.85 -41.16
CA THR A 461 -8.73 -3.43 -42.40
C THR A 461 -9.17 -2.02 -42.83
N GLY A 462 -8.27 -1.24 -43.40
CA GLY A 462 -8.53 0.12 -43.85
C GLY A 462 -8.79 1.11 -42.70
N LEU A 463 -9.76 2.02 -42.87
CA LEU A 463 -10.16 3.00 -41.84
C LEU A 463 -10.66 2.34 -40.54
N ALA A 464 -11.12 1.10 -40.58
CA ALA A 464 -11.55 0.33 -39.42
C ALA A 464 -10.36 -0.06 -38.51
N MET A 465 -9.13 -0.10 -39.01
CA MET A 465 -7.91 -0.25 -38.20
C MET A 465 -7.75 0.88 -37.15
N PHE A 466 -8.37 2.02 -37.41
CA PHE A 466 -8.21 3.25 -36.63
C PHE A 466 -9.50 3.70 -35.95
N THR A 467 -10.61 2.97 -36.11
CA THR A 467 -11.95 3.29 -35.57
C THR A 467 -12.09 3.00 -34.06
N GLY A 468 -11.09 3.09 -33.29
CA GLY A 468 -11.13 3.10 -31.82
C GLY A 468 -10.29 4.23 -31.26
N CYS A 469 -9.63 4.93 -32.15
CA CYS A 469 -8.74 6.05 -31.86
C CYS A 469 -9.56 7.32 -31.97
N ASN A 470 -10.11 7.81 -30.87
CA ASN A 470 -10.63 9.18 -30.85
C ASN A 470 -9.66 10.00 -30.01
N PRO A 471 -8.96 10.96 -30.59
CA PRO A 471 -8.46 12.06 -29.80
C PRO A 471 -9.69 12.85 -29.34
N ASP A 472 -9.69 13.32 -28.13
CA ASP A 472 -10.73 14.11 -27.44
C ASP A 472 -11.61 14.98 -28.33
#